data_4b648da9be58653f3accf9dfee4c19b1
#
_entry.id   4b648da9be58653f3accf9dfee4c19b1
#
_cell.length_a   1.000
_cell.length_b   1.000
_cell.length_c   1.000
_cell.angle_alpha   90.00
_cell.angle_beta   90.00
_cell.angle_gamma   90.00
#
_symmetry.space_group_name_H-M   'P 1'
#
loop_
_entity.id
_entity.type
_entity.pdbx_description
1 polymer ?
#
loop_
_entity_poly.entity_id
_entity_poly.type
_entity_poly.pdbx_seq_one_letter_code
_entity_poly.pdbx_strand_id
1 'polypeptide(L)'
;MATNDEKSLPGYSKSAVAAADMEKTSSNDAFDTGRRKSSVVNAEILTGEIYDHRYESTKRGLKSRHAQMIALGGTIGTGLFVGSGQTLARGGPAFILGSYILMSFLVWCIVSGITEVAAWLPTKGCSMNMFGFRYVSRSLGFAMGWLYWYSLGILVPYEITAAGLVIEYWNTPVNIAVWISIMMVVIVALNALPVRFYGETEFWFASLKVFMMIGLLLMSFILFWGGGPSRDRLGFRFWERPGAANTYLEEGNTGRFLALLSTLVLSAFPFTFAPELLVATGGEMVSPRRNLPTAARRYFYRLVIFYVGCVLAIGILAPSNDPALTDGGAGAGSSAFVVGIKNAGIHGLDSVINAGIIISAWSSGNSFLYLSSRSLYSLACSGNAPRFFKACTKGGVPYRAVACSSLFCLLAYLNVASSGSVVFNWFVNLTNTSGFISWICCAIVSLRFFKACQVQGITTDQLPYHNKWFQPWGSYVAIVAFVFLTLINGFNVFWPQNWSVSSYMSARART
;
A
#
# COMPACT_ATOMS: atom_id res chain seq x y z
N MET A 1 10.38 -8.73 -68.31
CA MET A 1 10.95 -7.44 -67.96
C MET A 1 10.32 -7.04 -66.63
N ALA A 2 11.07 -7.23 -65.57
CA ALA A 2 10.65 -7.01 -64.21
C ALA A 2 11.17 -5.63 -63.75
N THR A 3 10.34 -4.87 -63.09
CA THR A 3 10.82 -3.74 -62.29
C THR A 3 10.20 -3.83 -60.91
N ASN A 4 11.07 -4.06 -59.94
CA ASN A 4 10.81 -3.98 -58.51
C ASN A 4 10.50 -2.55 -58.12
N ASP A 5 9.40 -2.32 -57.44
CA ASP A 5 9.14 -1.12 -56.65
C ASP A 5 9.24 -1.48 -55.18
N GLU A 6 10.40 -1.20 -54.57
CA GLU A 6 10.61 -1.12 -53.13
C GLU A 6 9.96 0.14 -52.59
N LYS A 7 8.82 0.01 -51.88
CA LYS A 7 8.28 1.07 -51.05
C LYS A 7 9.01 1.10 -49.72
N SER A 8 9.89 2.07 -49.56
CA SER A 8 10.55 2.48 -48.30
C SER A 8 9.52 2.91 -47.26
N LEU A 9 9.48 2.23 -46.11
CA LEU A 9 8.80 2.63 -44.92
C LEU A 9 9.57 3.72 -44.18
N PRO A 10 8.92 4.75 -43.58
CA PRO A 10 9.61 5.89 -42.97
C PRO A 10 10.25 5.56 -41.63
N GLY A 11 11.51 5.88 -41.54
CA GLY A 11 12.34 6.28 -40.42
C GLY A 11 12.04 5.78 -39.02
N TYR A 12 12.39 4.54 -38.69
CA TYR A 12 12.68 4.17 -37.31
C TYR A 12 14.13 4.57 -36.99
N SER A 13 14.32 5.43 -36.00
CA SER A 13 15.62 5.88 -35.51
C SER A 13 16.46 4.67 -35.08
N LYS A 14 17.72 4.64 -35.54
CA LYS A 14 18.73 3.58 -35.26
C LYS A 14 18.95 3.28 -33.77
N SER A 15 18.44 4.11 -32.86
CA SER A 15 18.50 3.91 -31.43
C SER A 15 17.55 2.85 -30.87
N ALA A 16 16.41 2.59 -31.55
CA ALA A 16 15.45 1.58 -31.10
C ALA A 16 15.86 0.16 -31.51
N VAL A 17 16.58 0.01 -32.63
CA VAL A 17 17.11 -1.27 -33.13
C VAL A 17 18.27 -1.75 -32.25
N ALA A 18 19.12 -0.84 -31.75
CA ALA A 18 20.23 -1.19 -30.86
C ALA A 18 19.76 -1.75 -29.49
N ALA A 19 18.56 -1.38 -29.03
CA ALA A 19 18.00 -1.91 -27.79
C ALA A 19 17.39 -3.32 -27.94
N ALA A 20 16.90 -3.67 -29.13
CA ALA A 20 16.35 -5.00 -29.44
C ALA A 20 17.42 -6.07 -29.66
N ASP A 21 18.56 -5.68 -30.25
CA ASP A 21 19.68 -6.59 -30.51
C ASP A 21 20.51 -6.90 -29.25
N MET A 22 20.48 -6.03 -28.22
CA MET A 22 21.11 -6.32 -26.91
C MET A 22 20.44 -7.46 -26.12
N GLU A 23 19.22 -7.82 -26.45
CA GLU A 23 18.51 -8.91 -25.77
C GLU A 23 18.83 -10.30 -26.36
N LYS A 24 19.39 -10.33 -27.60
CA LYS A 24 19.72 -11.59 -28.32
C LYS A 24 21.18 -12.03 -28.19
N THR A 25 22.10 -11.15 -27.76
CA THR A 25 23.53 -11.43 -27.73
C THR A 25 24.09 -11.91 -26.38
N SER A 26 23.22 -12.34 -25.45
CA SER A 26 23.65 -12.79 -24.12
C SER A 26 24.01 -14.29 -24.01
N SER A 27 24.25 -14.97 -25.12
CA SER A 27 24.57 -16.40 -25.08
C SER A 27 25.71 -16.83 -25.98
N ASN A 28 26.76 -16.10 -26.15
CA ASN A 28 28.08 -16.58 -26.60
C ASN A 28 28.98 -15.36 -26.76
N ASP A 29 30.01 -15.23 -25.94
CA ASP A 29 31.40 -15.01 -26.31
C ASP A 29 32.20 -14.54 -25.10
N ALA A 30 33.07 -15.38 -24.67
CA ALA A 30 34.27 -15.04 -23.90
C ALA A 30 35.30 -14.45 -24.89
N PHE A 31 35.79 -13.25 -24.57
CA PHE A 31 36.86 -12.45 -25.21
C PHE A 31 36.37 -11.12 -25.79
N ASP A 32 36.25 -10.11 -24.97
CA ASP A 32 36.76 -8.75 -25.18
C ASP A 32 36.54 -7.85 -23.95
N THR A 33 37.54 -7.74 -23.09
CA THR A 33 37.48 -7.00 -21.82
C THR A 33 37.60 -5.49 -21.97
N GLY A 34 38.02 -4.95 -23.13
CA GLY A 34 38.21 -3.53 -23.36
C GLY A 34 36.98 -2.76 -23.82
N ARG A 35 36.12 -3.39 -24.65
CA ARG A 35 34.91 -2.76 -25.22
C ARG A 35 33.72 -2.81 -24.25
N ARG A 36 33.69 -3.80 -23.34
CA ARG A 36 32.65 -3.93 -22.29
C ARG A 36 32.68 -2.80 -21.27
N LYS A 37 33.86 -2.25 -20.92
CA LYS A 37 33.94 -1.16 -19.93
C LYS A 37 33.29 0.13 -20.41
N SER A 38 33.40 0.49 -21.69
CA SER A 38 32.79 1.72 -22.21
C SER A 38 31.28 1.64 -22.38
N SER A 39 30.74 0.47 -22.78
CA SER A 39 29.30 0.29 -22.90
C SER A 39 28.61 0.17 -21.54
N VAL A 40 29.27 -0.40 -20.54
CA VAL A 40 28.76 -0.48 -19.15
C VAL A 40 28.78 0.93 -18.53
N VAL A 41 29.84 1.72 -18.72
CA VAL A 41 29.92 3.10 -18.24
C VAL A 41 28.85 3.98 -18.89
N ASN A 42 28.53 3.80 -20.17
CA ASN A 42 27.47 4.54 -20.84
C ASN A 42 26.07 4.12 -20.36
N ALA A 43 25.85 2.85 -20.06
CA ALA A 43 24.61 2.36 -19.45
C ALA A 43 24.44 2.89 -18.01
N GLU A 44 25.52 2.95 -17.23
CA GLU A 44 25.55 3.51 -15.88
C GLU A 44 25.21 5.01 -15.85
N ILE A 45 25.70 5.77 -16.84
CA ILE A 45 25.37 7.20 -16.98
C ILE A 45 23.91 7.42 -17.36
N LEU A 46 23.32 6.54 -18.16
CA LEU A 46 21.93 6.64 -18.62
C LEU A 46 20.91 6.15 -17.58
N THR A 47 21.25 5.15 -16.79
CA THR A 47 20.31 4.54 -15.80
C THR A 47 20.54 5.04 -14.37
N GLY A 48 21.69 5.64 -14.08
CA GLY A 48 22.10 6.02 -12.72
C GLY A 48 22.37 4.80 -11.81
N GLU A 49 22.42 3.59 -12.38
CA GLU A 49 22.71 2.36 -11.65
C GLU A 49 24.19 2.02 -11.78
N ILE A 50 24.92 2.12 -10.68
CA ILE A 50 26.26 1.53 -10.58
C ILE A 50 26.09 0.04 -10.34
N TYR A 51 26.05 -0.77 -11.40
CA TYR A 51 26.11 -2.22 -11.29
C TYR A 51 27.49 -2.65 -10.82
N ASP A 52 27.60 -2.88 -9.53
CA ASP A 52 28.80 -3.53 -8.98
C ASP A 52 28.63 -5.05 -9.15
N HIS A 53 29.31 -5.65 -10.12
CA HIS A 53 29.27 -7.08 -10.43
C HIS A 53 29.69 -8.00 -9.25
N ARG A 54 30.17 -7.43 -8.15
CA ARG A 54 30.49 -8.16 -6.93
C ARG A 54 29.26 -8.57 -6.09
N TYR A 55 28.08 -7.98 -6.38
CA TYR A 55 26.84 -8.31 -5.67
C TYR A 55 25.82 -8.88 -6.63
N GLU A 56 25.20 -10.00 -6.25
CA GLU A 56 24.09 -10.56 -7.02
C GLU A 56 22.89 -9.60 -6.98
N SER A 57 22.22 -9.39 -8.13
CA SER A 57 21.03 -8.54 -8.25
C SER A 57 19.77 -9.30 -7.89
N THR A 58 18.68 -8.57 -7.61
CA THR A 58 17.34 -9.17 -7.45
C THR A 58 16.90 -9.88 -8.74
N LYS A 59 16.22 -11.03 -8.62
CA LYS A 59 15.79 -11.84 -9.76
C LYS A 59 14.33 -11.59 -10.09
N ARG A 60 13.98 -11.53 -11.41
CA ARG A 60 12.59 -11.49 -11.87
C ARG A 60 11.96 -12.88 -11.72
N GLY A 61 11.28 -13.13 -10.61
CA GLY A 61 10.66 -14.42 -10.29
C GLY A 61 9.13 -14.38 -10.14
N LEU A 62 8.51 -13.18 -10.09
CA LEU A 62 7.09 -13.00 -9.88
C LEU A 62 6.30 -13.19 -11.19
N LYS A 63 5.42 -14.20 -11.23
CA LYS A 63 4.44 -14.35 -12.29
C LYS A 63 3.36 -13.26 -12.18
N SER A 64 2.67 -12.95 -13.27
CA SER A 64 1.60 -11.93 -13.30
C SER A 64 0.52 -12.17 -12.21
N ARG A 65 0.15 -13.44 -11.94
CA ARG A 65 -0.78 -13.80 -10.86
C ARG A 65 -0.28 -13.41 -9.47
N HIS A 66 1.02 -13.64 -9.19
CA HIS A 66 1.63 -13.28 -7.90
C HIS A 66 1.62 -11.77 -7.69
N ALA A 67 2.09 -11.00 -8.67
CA ALA A 67 2.12 -9.54 -8.58
C ALA A 67 0.72 -8.92 -8.41
N GLN A 68 -0.31 -9.48 -9.08
CA GLN A 68 -1.69 -9.04 -8.89
C GLN A 68 -2.23 -9.35 -7.49
N MET A 69 -1.91 -10.52 -6.93
CA MET A 69 -2.34 -10.89 -5.59
C MET A 69 -1.55 -10.16 -4.50
N ILE A 70 -0.25 -9.93 -4.70
CA ILE A 70 0.56 -9.10 -3.81
C ILE A 70 0.02 -7.67 -3.76
N ALA A 71 -0.28 -7.08 -4.93
CA ALA A 71 -0.84 -5.74 -5.00
C ALA A 71 -2.23 -5.64 -4.33
N LEU A 72 -3.02 -6.71 -4.35
CA LEU A 72 -4.31 -6.78 -3.67
C LEU A 72 -4.15 -7.13 -2.18
N GLY A 73 -3.44 -8.21 -1.89
CA GLY A 73 -3.34 -8.79 -0.54
C GLY A 73 -2.48 -7.95 0.40
N GLY A 74 -1.41 -7.34 -0.11
CA GLY A 74 -0.53 -6.48 0.69
C GLY A 74 -1.21 -5.20 1.19
N THR A 75 -2.23 -4.72 0.47
CA THR A 75 -2.99 -3.51 0.85
C THR A 75 -4.20 -3.79 1.72
N ILE A 76 -4.79 -4.99 1.60
CA ILE A 76 -5.90 -5.41 2.45
C ILE A 76 -5.31 -5.95 3.75
N GLY A 77 -5.16 -5.08 4.72
CA GLY A 77 -4.70 -5.37 6.07
C GLY A 77 -5.79 -5.12 7.11
N THR A 78 -5.36 -4.99 8.35
CA THR A 78 -6.24 -4.65 9.48
C THR A 78 -6.90 -3.28 9.36
N GLY A 79 -6.34 -2.37 8.55
CA GLY A 79 -6.92 -1.05 8.31
C GLY A 79 -8.35 -1.10 7.78
N LEU A 80 -8.69 -2.04 6.89
CA LEU A 80 -10.06 -2.20 6.39
C LEU A 80 -10.97 -2.94 7.38
N PHE A 81 -10.47 -3.93 8.10
CA PHE A 81 -11.30 -4.76 8.98
C PHE A 81 -11.46 -4.19 10.39
N VAL A 82 -10.42 -3.57 10.94
CA VAL A 82 -10.40 -3.00 12.30
C VAL A 82 -10.51 -1.48 12.25
N GLY A 83 -9.66 -0.80 11.47
CA GLY A 83 -9.64 0.66 11.38
C GLY A 83 -10.94 1.28 10.85
N SER A 84 -11.69 0.54 10.03
CA SER A 84 -12.99 1.01 9.53
C SER A 84 -14.06 1.10 10.62
N GLY A 85 -13.99 0.26 11.68
CA GLY A 85 -14.88 0.35 12.83
C GLY A 85 -14.72 1.67 13.58
N GLN A 86 -13.48 2.05 13.87
CA GLN A 86 -13.17 3.34 14.49
C GLN A 86 -13.60 4.51 13.60
N THR A 87 -13.42 4.39 12.28
CA THR A 87 -13.83 5.41 11.31
C THR A 87 -15.35 5.54 11.25
N LEU A 88 -16.10 4.42 11.33
CA LEU A 88 -17.56 4.40 11.41
C LEU A 88 -18.06 5.07 12.69
N ALA A 89 -17.49 4.74 13.85
CA ALA A 89 -17.83 5.37 15.12
C ALA A 89 -17.62 6.89 15.10
N ARG A 90 -16.56 7.35 14.44
CA ARG A 90 -16.22 8.78 14.33
C ARG A 90 -17.17 9.56 13.42
N GLY A 91 -17.43 9.05 12.23
CA GLY A 91 -18.14 9.80 11.18
C GLY A 91 -19.58 9.39 10.94
N GLY A 92 -19.94 8.18 11.29
CA GLY A 92 -21.21 7.56 10.86
C GLY A 92 -21.15 7.00 9.45
N PRO A 93 -22.19 6.26 9.02
CA PRO A 93 -22.18 5.49 7.78
C PRO A 93 -22.09 6.35 6.51
N ALA A 94 -22.67 7.55 6.48
CA ALA A 94 -22.60 8.42 5.29
C ALA A 94 -21.21 9.01 5.08
N PHE A 95 -20.57 9.51 6.15
CA PHE A 95 -19.26 10.15 6.02
C PHE A 95 -18.16 9.12 5.71
N ILE A 96 -18.20 7.92 6.30
CA ILE A 96 -17.24 6.88 5.96
C ILE A 96 -17.39 6.43 4.50
N LEU A 97 -18.63 6.22 4.01
CA LEU A 97 -18.88 5.84 2.63
C LEU A 97 -18.40 6.91 1.65
N GLY A 98 -18.76 8.16 1.87
CA GLY A 98 -18.32 9.30 1.04
C GLY A 98 -16.80 9.46 1.04
N SER A 99 -16.16 9.31 2.21
CA SER A 99 -14.69 9.39 2.35
C SER A 99 -13.98 8.27 1.58
N TYR A 100 -14.46 7.03 1.63
CA TYR A 100 -13.86 5.92 0.89
C TYR A 100 -14.05 6.03 -0.63
N ILE A 101 -15.19 6.57 -1.09
CA ILE A 101 -15.40 6.88 -2.51
C ILE A 101 -14.40 7.94 -2.98
N LEU A 102 -14.27 9.04 -2.23
CA LEU A 102 -13.32 10.11 -2.55
C LEU A 102 -11.87 9.60 -2.52
N MET A 103 -11.49 8.85 -1.48
CA MET A 103 -10.13 8.27 -1.37
C MET A 103 -9.83 7.30 -2.49
N SER A 104 -10.79 6.44 -2.90
CA SER A 104 -10.63 5.54 -4.04
C SER A 104 -10.35 6.30 -5.33
N PHE A 105 -11.03 7.43 -5.54
CA PHE A 105 -10.79 8.31 -6.69
C PHE A 105 -9.40 8.95 -6.64
N LEU A 106 -9.00 9.52 -5.49
CA LEU A 106 -7.70 10.17 -5.33
C LEU A 106 -6.54 9.18 -5.48
N VAL A 107 -6.66 8.00 -4.90
CA VAL A 107 -5.67 6.93 -5.04
C VAL A 107 -5.58 6.45 -6.49
N TRP A 108 -6.71 6.38 -7.21
CA TRP A 108 -6.70 6.07 -8.64
C TRP A 108 -5.94 7.11 -9.46
N CYS A 109 -6.07 8.40 -9.14
CA CYS A 109 -5.27 9.44 -9.77
C CYS A 109 -3.76 9.19 -9.61
N ILE A 110 -3.32 8.78 -8.42
CA ILE A 110 -1.91 8.43 -8.18
C ILE A 110 -1.50 7.16 -8.94
N VAL A 111 -2.28 6.08 -8.79
CA VAL A 111 -1.97 4.78 -9.44
C VAL A 111 -1.85 4.93 -10.95
N SER A 112 -2.76 5.69 -11.58
CA SER A 112 -2.72 5.90 -13.04
C SER A 112 -1.44 6.61 -13.46
N GLY A 113 -1.05 7.68 -12.76
CA GLY A 113 0.15 8.46 -13.08
C GLY A 113 1.45 7.68 -12.89
N ILE A 114 1.62 7.01 -11.74
CA ILE A 114 2.86 6.24 -11.50
C ILE A 114 2.96 4.98 -12.36
N THR A 115 1.82 4.40 -12.76
CA THR A 115 1.81 3.25 -13.69
C THR A 115 2.37 3.64 -15.06
N GLU A 116 2.10 4.85 -15.55
CA GLU A 116 2.68 5.37 -16.80
C GLU A 116 4.20 5.44 -16.70
N VAL A 117 4.71 6.03 -15.61
CA VAL A 117 6.15 6.14 -15.36
C VAL A 117 6.82 4.76 -15.26
N ALA A 118 6.22 3.86 -14.47
CA ALA A 118 6.79 2.55 -14.22
C ALA A 118 6.68 1.59 -15.42
N ALA A 119 5.65 1.73 -16.26
CA ALA A 119 5.51 0.97 -17.50
C ALA A 119 6.50 1.46 -18.57
N TRP A 120 6.81 2.76 -18.60
CA TRP A 120 7.80 3.31 -19.50
C TRP A 120 9.21 2.83 -19.14
N LEU A 121 9.59 2.90 -17.87
CA LEU A 121 10.93 2.55 -17.39
C LEU A 121 10.88 1.46 -16.28
N PRO A 122 10.63 0.19 -16.64
CA PRO A 122 10.58 -0.90 -15.67
C PRO A 122 11.99 -1.38 -15.31
N THR A 123 12.62 -0.78 -14.32
CA THR A 123 13.96 -1.15 -13.83
C THR A 123 13.90 -2.25 -12.77
N LYS A 124 14.90 -3.14 -12.73
CA LYS A 124 15.03 -4.20 -11.73
C LYS A 124 15.35 -3.59 -10.36
N GLY A 125 14.69 -4.10 -9.30
CA GLY A 125 14.89 -3.58 -7.94
C GLY A 125 14.44 -2.14 -7.75
N CYS A 126 13.61 -1.63 -8.68
CA CYS A 126 13.12 -0.26 -8.64
C CYS A 126 12.11 -0.06 -7.52
N SER A 127 12.26 1.05 -6.82
CA SER A 127 11.20 1.65 -6.02
C SER A 127 10.98 3.10 -6.46
N MET A 128 9.94 3.75 -5.94
CA MET A 128 9.56 5.12 -6.36
C MET A 128 10.66 6.16 -6.20
N ASN A 129 11.59 5.97 -5.25
CA ASN A 129 12.74 6.88 -5.03
C ASN A 129 13.60 7.06 -6.28
N MET A 130 13.78 6.00 -7.08
CA MET A 130 14.55 6.06 -8.32
C MET A 130 13.89 6.97 -9.35
N PHE A 131 12.56 6.94 -9.46
CA PHE A 131 11.82 7.85 -10.33
C PHE A 131 11.90 9.30 -9.83
N GLY A 132 11.85 9.53 -8.51
CA GLY A 132 12.08 10.83 -7.89
C GLY A 132 13.46 11.39 -8.23
N PHE A 133 14.49 10.56 -8.13
CA PHE A 133 15.86 10.89 -8.48
C PHE A 133 16.01 11.25 -9.97
N ARG A 134 15.38 10.47 -10.85
CA ARG A 134 15.52 10.62 -12.30
C ARG A 134 14.75 11.81 -12.88
N TYR A 135 13.50 12.00 -12.45
CA TYR A 135 12.58 12.97 -13.08
C TYR A 135 12.47 14.29 -12.33
N VAL A 136 12.85 14.34 -11.06
CA VAL A 136 12.69 15.56 -10.25
C VAL A 136 14.03 16.07 -9.76
N SER A 137 14.63 15.45 -8.75
CA SER A 137 15.92 15.86 -8.20
C SER A 137 16.57 14.76 -7.34
N ARG A 138 17.89 14.90 -7.14
CA ARG A 138 18.63 14.01 -6.23
C ARG A 138 18.12 14.09 -4.79
N SER A 139 17.80 15.29 -4.32
CA SER A 139 17.30 15.52 -2.96
C SER A 139 15.94 14.86 -2.75
N LEU A 140 15.01 14.97 -3.72
CA LEU A 140 13.71 14.31 -3.63
C LEU A 140 13.85 12.79 -3.65
N GLY A 141 14.68 12.24 -4.53
CA GLY A 141 14.93 10.79 -4.57
C GLY A 141 15.53 10.26 -3.27
N PHE A 142 16.44 11.01 -2.65
CA PHE A 142 16.99 10.68 -1.33
C PHE A 142 15.91 10.69 -0.25
N ALA A 143 15.14 11.78 -0.15
CA ALA A 143 14.07 11.92 0.86
C ALA A 143 12.98 10.85 0.71
N MET A 144 12.52 10.60 -0.53
CA MET A 144 11.53 9.55 -0.81
C MET A 144 12.03 8.16 -0.39
N GLY A 145 13.28 7.84 -0.67
CA GLY A 145 13.82 6.52 -0.36
C GLY A 145 13.85 6.24 1.14
N TRP A 146 14.29 7.18 1.96
CA TRP A 146 14.29 7.08 3.42
C TRP A 146 12.87 7.11 3.99
N LEU A 147 11.98 7.94 3.42
CA LEU A 147 10.56 7.96 3.78
C LEU A 147 9.91 6.59 3.57
N TYR A 148 10.13 5.95 2.40
CA TYR A 148 9.57 4.63 2.11
C TYR A 148 10.12 3.55 3.02
N TRP A 149 11.44 3.50 3.21
CA TRP A 149 12.03 2.51 4.08
C TRP A 149 11.47 2.57 5.51
N TYR A 150 11.44 3.77 6.07
CA TYR A 150 10.92 3.98 7.41
C TYR A 150 9.42 3.69 7.51
N SER A 151 8.61 4.25 6.62
CA SER A 151 7.16 4.16 6.70
C SER A 151 6.66 2.74 6.50
N LEU A 152 7.22 2.02 5.52
CA LEU A 152 6.94 0.62 5.31
C LEU A 152 7.47 -0.25 6.45
N GLY A 153 8.58 0.16 7.08
CA GLY A 153 9.11 -0.48 8.27
C GLY A 153 8.16 -0.36 9.47
N ILE A 154 7.59 0.82 9.70
CA ILE A 154 6.62 1.07 10.80
C ILE A 154 5.30 0.33 10.62
N LEU A 155 4.90 0.04 9.38
CA LEU A 155 3.69 -0.76 9.14
C LEU A 155 3.82 -2.21 9.60
N VAL A 156 5.05 -2.76 9.72
CA VAL A 156 5.22 -4.13 10.22
C VAL A 156 4.82 -4.26 11.69
N PRO A 157 5.37 -3.48 12.64
CA PRO A 157 4.92 -3.54 14.04
C PRO A 157 3.45 -3.09 14.20
N TYR A 158 2.93 -2.20 13.33
CA TYR A 158 1.52 -1.88 13.30
C TYR A 158 0.64 -3.14 13.09
N GLU A 159 0.91 -3.93 12.05
CA GLU A 159 0.12 -5.14 11.77
C GLU A 159 0.29 -6.22 12.86
N ILE A 160 1.49 -6.34 13.44
CA ILE A 160 1.73 -7.24 14.58
C ILE A 160 0.92 -6.77 15.81
N THR A 161 0.90 -5.46 16.08
CA THR A 161 0.11 -4.86 17.15
C THR A 161 -1.39 -5.11 16.96
N ALA A 162 -1.87 -4.84 15.75
CA ALA A 162 -3.28 -5.05 15.40
C ALA A 162 -3.70 -6.52 15.56
N ALA A 163 -2.86 -7.46 15.13
CA ALA A 163 -3.13 -8.87 15.33
C ALA A 163 -3.10 -9.26 16.81
N GLY A 164 -2.21 -8.69 17.61
CA GLY A 164 -2.17 -8.87 19.06
C GLY A 164 -3.50 -8.47 19.72
N LEU A 165 -3.99 -7.28 19.38
CA LEU A 165 -5.29 -6.79 19.88
C LEU A 165 -6.46 -7.69 19.45
N VAL A 166 -6.39 -8.28 18.25
CA VAL A 166 -7.42 -9.25 17.81
C VAL A 166 -7.33 -10.56 18.59
N ILE A 167 -6.14 -11.01 19.00
CA ILE A 167 -5.95 -12.22 19.83
C ILE A 167 -6.53 -12.03 21.22
N GLU A 168 -6.52 -10.84 21.79
CA GLU A 168 -7.14 -10.54 23.10
C GLU A 168 -8.64 -10.83 23.14
N TYR A 169 -9.31 -10.91 21.97
CA TYR A 169 -10.72 -11.29 21.88
C TYR A 169 -11.04 -12.64 22.57
N TRP A 170 -10.12 -13.61 22.51
CA TRP A 170 -10.33 -14.94 23.12
C TRP A 170 -9.89 -15.01 24.58
N ASN A 171 -9.51 -13.89 25.22
CA ASN A 171 -9.06 -13.83 26.63
C ASN A 171 -8.03 -14.91 26.96
N THR A 172 -7.03 -15.08 26.09
CA THR A 172 -6.02 -16.12 26.26
C THR A 172 -5.15 -15.84 27.49
N PRO A 173 -4.78 -16.87 28.29
CA PRO A 173 -3.90 -16.70 29.44
C PRO A 173 -2.43 -16.42 29.05
N VAL A 174 -2.11 -16.48 27.76
CA VAL A 174 -0.75 -16.33 27.23
C VAL A 174 -0.41 -14.85 27.10
N ASN A 175 0.75 -14.45 27.61
CA ASN A 175 1.23 -13.08 27.48
C ASN A 175 1.32 -12.65 26.00
N ILE A 176 0.89 -11.43 25.69
CA ILE A 176 0.91 -10.87 24.33
C ILE A 176 2.30 -10.90 23.68
N ALA A 177 3.38 -10.80 24.49
CA ALA A 177 4.76 -10.87 24.00
C ALA A 177 5.07 -12.18 23.28
N VAL A 178 4.46 -13.30 23.69
CA VAL A 178 4.66 -14.61 23.03
C VAL A 178 4.07 -14.58 21.62
N TRP A 179 2.86 -14.04 21.46
CA TRP A 179 2.21 -13.90 20.16
C TRP A 179 2.98 -12.97 19.23
N ILE A 180 3.46 -11.83 19.76
CA ILE A 180 4.32 -10.89 19.02
C ILE A 180 5.58 -11.61 18.54
N SER A 181 6.24 -12.40 19.41
CA SER A 181 7.45 -13.15 19.06
C SER A 181 7.20 -14.17 17.95
N ILE A 182 6.12 -14.95 18.03
CA ILE A 182 5.75 -15.94 17.01
C ILE A 182 5.54 -15.25 15.66
N MET A 183 4.74 -14.19 15.64
CA MET A 183 4.42 -13.45 14.42
C MET A 183 5.69 -12.85 13.80
N MET A 184 6.54 -12.22 14.61
CA MET A 184 7.79 -11.63 14.17
C MET A 184 8.72 -12.68 13.54
N VAL A 185 8.94 -13.81 14.20
CA VAL A 185 9.83 -14.87 13.70
C VAL A 185 9.35 -15.38 12.34
N VAL A 186 8.04 -15.62 12.18
CA VAL A 186 7.53 -16.15 10.92
C VAL A 186 7.56 -15.10 9.81
N ILE A 187 7.25 -13.82 10.07
CA ILE A 187 7.37 -12.74 9.08
C ILE A 187 8.82 -12.61 8.60
N VAL A 188 9.79 -12.64 9.52
CA VAL A 188 11.23 -12.53 9.17
C VAL A 188 11.69 -13.77 8.39
N ALA A 189 11.31 -14.97 8.82
CA ALA A 189 11.66 -16.21 8.14
C ALA A 189 11.12 -16.25 6.70
N LEU A 190 9.87 -15.87 6.46
CA LEU A 190 9.28 -15.81 5.12
C LEU A 190 10.02 -14.81 4.22
N ASN A 191 10.44 -13.66 4.76
CA ASN A 191 11.20 -12.66 4.01
C ASN A 191 12.66 -13.05 3.74
N ALA A 192 13.21 -14.02 4.49
CA ALA A 192 14.54 -14.57 4.24
C ALA A 192 14.55 -15.60 3.09
N LEU A 193 13.37 -16.10 2.67
CA LEU A 193 13.25 -17.06 1.57
C LEU A 193 13.31 -16.37 0.20
N PRO A 194 13.67 -17.10 -0.89
CA PRO A 194 13.62 -16.58 -2.24
C PRO A 194 12.24 -16.03 -2.62
N VAL A 195 12.21 -14.97 -3.44
CA VAL A 195 10.98 -14.25 -3.83
C VAL A 195 9.87 -15.13 -4.41
N ARG A 196 10.23 -16.26 -4.99
CA ARG A 196 9.24 -17.22 -5.51
C ARG A 196 8.37 -17.81 -4.39
N PHE A 197 8.98 -18.17 -3.25
CA PHE A 197 8.23 -18.68 -2.09
C PHE A 197 7.37 -17.60 -1.47
N TYR A 198 7.91 -16.39 -1.32
CA TYR A 198 7.14 -15.22 -0.91
C TYR A 198 5.91 -15.01 -1.82
N GLY A 199 6.09 -15.05 -3.14
CA GLY A 199 4.99 -14.86 -4.09
C GLY A 199 3.90 -15.94 -4.01
N GLU A 200 4.27 -17.22 -3.78
CA GLU A 200 3.28 -18.30 -3.61
C GLU A 200 2.55 -18.20 -2.27
N THR A 201 3.25 -17.92 -1.17
CA THR A 201 2.60 -17.75 0.15
C THR A 201 1.64 -16.57 0.14
N GLU A 202 2.04 -15.43 -0.41
CA GLU A 202 1.20 -14.24 -0.50
C GLU A 202 -0.01 -14.46 -1.43
N PHE A 203 0.14 -15.27 -2.49
CA PHE A 203 -0.97 -15.65 -3.35
C PHE A 203 -2.08 -16.37 -2.55
N TRP A 204 -1.73 -17.32 -1.69
CA TRP A 204 -2.70 -18.04 -0.87
C TRP A 204 -3.34 -17.15 0.19
N PHE A 205 -2.54 -16.35 0.90
CA PHE A 205 -3.06 -15.42 1.90
C PHE A 205 -3.98 -14.36 1.27
N ALA A 206 -3.59 -13.78 0.15
CA ALA A 206 -4.43 -12.83 -0.55
C ALA A 206 -5.74 -13.45 -1.05
N SER A 207 -5.69 -14.70 -1.52
CA SER A 207 -6.89 -15.43 -1.93
C SER A 207 -7.85 -15.63 -0.75
N LEU A 208 -7.34 -16.02 0.42
CA LEU A 208 -8.15 -16.17 1.63
C LEU A 208 -8.81 -14.84 2.04
N LYS A 209 -8.06 -13.71 1.99
CA LYS A 209 -8.62 -12.37 2.26
C LYS A 209 -9.77 -12.03 1.32
N VAL A 210 -9.61 -12.31 0.02
CA VAL A 210 -10.64 -12.07 -1.00
C VAL A 210 -11.88 -12.92 -0.71
N PHE A 211 -11.72 -14.21 -0.40
CA PHE A 211 -12.85 -15.08 -0.03
C PHE A 211 -13.57 -14.58 1.22
N MET A 212 -12.80 -14.16 2.24
CA MET A 212 -13.37 -13.60 3.47
C MET A 212 -14.19 -12.33 3.16
N MET A 213 -13.67 -11.41 2.34
CA MET A 213 -14.42 -10.20 1.95
C MET A 213 -15.69 -10.52 1.17
N ILE A 214 -15.62 -11.44 0.22
CA ILE A 214 -16.81 -11.87 -0.53
C ILE A 214 -17.84 -12.48 0.43
N GLY A 215 -17.40 -13.32 1.36
CA GLY A 215 -18.28 -13.90 2.39
C GLY A 215 -18.94 -12.83 3.27
N LEU A 216 -18.19 -11.82 3.71
CA LEU A 216 -18.71 -10.70 4.51
C LEU A 216 -19.70 -9.83 3.72
N LEU A 217 -19.45 -9.58 2.43
CA LEU A 217 -20.38 -8.84 1.57
C LEU A 217 -21.68 -9.64 1.34
N LEU A 218 -21.58 -10.95 1.09
CA LEU A 218 -22.74 -11.82 0.94
C LEU A 218 -23.53 -11.92 2.25
N MET A 219 -22.86 -12.07 3.38
CA MET A 219 -23.51 -12.07 4.70
C MET A 219 -24.23 -10.75 4.95
N SER A 220 -23.59 -9.62 4.67
CA SER A 220 -24.21 -8.29 4.80
C SER A 220 -25.48 -8.19 3.93
N PHE A 221 -25.44 -8.69 2.71
CA PHE A 221 -26.59 -8.72 1.81
C PHE A 221 -27.73 -9.62 2.35
N ILE A 222 -27.40 -10.79 2.90
CA ILE A 222 -28.38 -11.69 3.51
C ILE A 222 -29.04 -11.03 4.71
N LEU A 223 -28.26 -10.43 5.61
CA LEU A 223 -28.77 -9.74 6.81
C LEU A 223 -29.56 -8.48 6.46
N PHE A 224 -29.20 -7.79 5.39
CA PHE A 224 -29.97 -6.64 4.88
C PHE A 224 -31.43 -7.01 4.61
N TRP A 225 -31.67 -8.21 4.08
CA TRP A 225 -33.03 -8.72 3.76
C TRP A 225 -33.69 -9.53 4.88
N GLY A 226 -33.04 -9.67 6.05
CA GLY A 226 -33.59 -10.41 7.17
C GLY A 226 -33.34 -11.92 7.16
N GLY A 227 -32.31 -12.37 6.43
CA GLY A 227 -31.92 -13.79 6.38
C GLY A 227 -31.12 -14.28 7.61
N GLY A 228 -31.03 -13.49 8.68
CA GLY A 228 -30.33 -13.85 9.91
C GLY A 228 -31.18 -14.74 10.85
N PRO A 229 -30.56 -15.30 11.93
CA PRO A 229 -31.28 -16.13 12.93
C PRO A 229 -32.47 -15.42 13.55
N SER A 230 -32.35 -14.11 13.79
CA SER A 230 -33.40 -13.26 14.35
C SER A 230 -34.54 -12.95 13.35
N ARG A 231 -34.34 -13.25 12.04
CA ARG A 231 -35.23 -12.85 10.94
C ARG A 231 -35.55 -11.35 10.89
N ASP A 232 -34.73 -10.54 11.58
CA ASP A 232 -34.84 -9.09 11.62
C ASP A 232 -34.19 -8.48 10.38
N ARG A 233 -34.94 -7.67 9.63
CA ARG A 233 -34.44 -6.99 8.43
C ARG A 233 -33.63 -5.76 8.84
N LEU A 234 -32.32 -5.77 8.61
CA LEU A 234 -31.46 -4.64 8.93
C LEU A 234 -31.76 -3.41 8.05
N GLY A 235 -31.83 -3.59 6.73
CA GLY A 235 -32.02 -2.46 5.81
C GLY A 235 -31.00 -1.34 6.04
N PHE A 236 -31.47 -0.10 6.00
CA PHE A 236 -30.68 1.10 6.32
C PHE A 236 -31.02 1.70 7.69
N ARG A 237 -31.50 0.91 8.66
CA ARG A 237 -31.94 1.41 9.97
C ARG A 237 -30.85 2.15 10.75
N PHE A 238 -29.58 1.77 10.60
CA PHE A 238 -28.47 2.45 11.28
C PHE A 238 -28.06 3.78 10.62
N TRP A 239 -28.59 4.06 9.43
CA TRP A 239 -28.49 5.37 8.78
C TRP A 239 -29.54 6.35 9.31
N GLU A 240 -30.64 5.84 9.86
CA GLU A 240 -31.69 6.64 10.49
C GLU A 240 -31.47 6.78 11.99
N ARG A 241 -31.08 5.69 12.67
CA ARG A 241 -30.81 5.64 14.12
C ARG A 241 -29.55 4.81 14.39
N PRO A 242 -28.45 5.41 14.95
CA PRO A 242 -28.32 6.75 15.56
C PRO A 242 -28.28 7.90 14.55
N GLY A 243 -28.08 7.66 13.26
CA GLY A 243 -28.06 8.66 12.21
C GLY A 243 -26.94 8.44 11.20
N ALA A 244 -27.08 9.06 10.01
CA ALA A 244 -26.14 8.90 8.91
C ALA A 244 -24.80 9.60 9.14
N ALA A 245 -24.78 10.67 9.96
CA ALA A 245 -23.63 11.52 10.21
C ALA A 245 -23.50 11.86 11.69
N ASN A 246 -22.37 11.46 12.28
CA ASN A 246 -22.05 11.74 13.67
C ASN A 246 -21.44 13.15 13.83
N THR A 247 -21.41 13.64 15.09
CA THR A 247 -20.69 14.86 15.49
C THR A 247 -19.36 14.49 16.15
N TYR A 248 -18.35 15.36 16.05
CA TYR A 248 -17.04 15.14 16.63
C TYR A 248 -16.49 16.44 17.21
N LEU A 249 -15.98 16.40 18.44
CA LEU A 249 -15.41 17.51 19.23
C LEU A 249 -16.39 18.60 19.59
N GLU A 250 -17.36 18.90 18.75
CA GLU A 250 -18.38 19.95 18.92
C GLU A 250 -19.73 19.39 18.51
N GLU A 251 -20.81 20.06 18.90
CA GLU A 251 -22.16 19.70 18.50
C GLU A 251 -22.61 20.45 17.25
N GLY A 252 -23.72 20.01 16.67
CA GLY A 252 -24.35 20.67 15.52
C GLY A 252 -23.58 20.51 14.21
N ASN A 253 -23.73 21.50 13.32
CA ASN A 253 -23.14 21.43 11.97
C ASN A 253 -21.61 21.54 11.99
N THR A 254 -21.04 22.31 12.92
CA THR A 254 -19.58 22.38 13.12
C THR A 254 -19.02 21.02 13.50
N GLY A 255 -19.66 20.33 14.45
CA GLY A 255 -19.25 18.97 14.83
C GLY A 255 -19.35 17.96 13.70
N ARG A 256 -20.39 18.05 12.84
CA ARG A 256 -20.49 17.22 11.63
C ARG A 256 -19.37 17.49 10.65
N PHE A 257 -19.01 18.75 10.43
CA PHE A 257 -17.91 19.12 9.55
C PHE A 257 -16.56 18.58 10.08
N LEU A 258 -16.30 18.69 11.39
CA LEU A 258 -15.11 18.15 12.02
C LEU A 258 -15.08 16.60 11.95
N ALA A 259 -16.23 15.95 12.10
CA ALA A 259 -16.38 14.50 11.91
C ALA A 259 -16.03 14.08 10.49
N LEU A 260 -16.51 14.82 9.47
CA LEU A 260 -16.17 14.56 8.07
C LEU A 260 -14.66 14.69 7.83
N LEU A 261 -14.01 15.76 8.30
CA LEU A 261 -12.56 15.95 8.14
C LEU A 261 -11.77 14.82 8.81
N SER A 262 -12.14 14.46 10.04
CA SER A 262 -11.50 13.35 10.76
C SER A 262 -11.67 12.01 10.03
N THR A 263 -12.87 11.75 9.51
CA THR A 263 -13.20 10.55 8.76
C THR A 263 -12.42 10.46 7.45
N LEU A 264 -12.24 11.57 6.73
CA LEU A 264 -11.41 11.65 5.52
C LEU A 264 -9.95 11.26 5.81
N VAL A 265 -9.38 11.80 6.88
CA VAL A 265 -8.00 11.48 7.27
C VAL A 265 -7.85 10.01 7.65
N LEU A 266 -8.76 9.47 8.48
CA LEU A 266 -8.73 8.07 8.89
C LEU A 266 -8.96 7.10 7.73
N SER A 267 -9.84 7.47 6.78
CA SER A 267 -10.15 6.66 5.59
C SER A 267 -8.98 6.52 4.62
N ALA A 268 -7.94 7.32 4.73
CA ALA A 268 -6.74 7.19 3.91
C ALA A 268 -5.89 5.98 4.29
N PHE A 269 -5.89 5.61 5.57
CA PHE A 269 -5.00 4.59 6.12
C PHE A 269 -5.08 3.24 5.37
N PRO A 270 -6.25 2.65 5.10
CA PRO A 270 -6.35 1.38 4.38
C PRO A 270 -5.80 1.39 2.95
N PHE A 271 -5.62 2.56 2.35
CA PHE A 271 -5.07 2.72 1.00
C PHE A 271 -3.56 2.98 0.99
N THR A 272 -2.95 3.20 2.16
CA THR A 272 -1.57 3.66 2.29
C THR A 272 -0.58 2.68 1.63
N PHE A 273 0.35 3.24 0.84
CA PHE A 273 1.40 2.53 0.08
C PHE A 273 0.93 1.47 -0.92
N ALA A 274 -0.34 1.39 -1.23
CA ALA A 274 -0.88 0.50 -2.26
C ALA A 274 -0.33 0.81 -3.67
N PRO A 275 -0.24 2.07 -4.11
CA PRO A 275 0.38 2.43 -5.37
C PRO A 275 1.85 2.02 -5.46
N GLU A 276 2.60 2.22 -4.39
CA GLU A 276 4.03 1.93 -4.31
C GLU A 276 4.31 0.43 -4.35
N LEU A 277 3.44 -0.37 -3.74
CA LEU A 277 3.50 -1.83 -3.81
C LEU A 277 3.38 -2.32 -5.26
N LEU A 278 2.49 -1.71 -6.04
CA LEU A 278 2.32 -2.04 -7.45
C LEU A 278 3.60 -1.76 -8.26
N VAL A 279 4.26 -0.61 -8.01
CA VAL A 279 5.52 -0.23 -8.68
C VAL A 279 6.66 -1.16 -8.27
N ALA A 280 6.81 -1.43 -6.96
CA ALA A 280 7.86 -2.30 -6.45
C ALA A 280 7.77 -3.73 -7.02
N THR A 281 6.56 -4.29 -7.09
CA THR A 281 6.34 -5.61 -7.72
C THR A 281 6.60 -5.58 -9.21
N GLY A 282 6.39 -4.44 -9.88
CA GLY A 282 6.72 -4.24 -11.30
C GLY A 282 8.20 -4.48 -11.61
N GLY A 283 9.11 -4.11 -10.70
CA GLY A 283 10.55 -4.34 -10.84
C GLY A 283 10.97 -5.83 -10.85
N GLU A 284 10.22 -6.69 -10.17
CA GLU A 284 10.45 -8.15 -10.08
C GLU A 284 9.48 -8.97 -10.94
N MET A 285 8.60 -8.32 -11.70
CA MET A 285 7.58 -8.94 -12.56
C MET A 285 8.17 -9.37 -13.90
N VAL A 286 7.68 -10.48 -14.44
CA VAL A 286 7.94 -10.91 -15.82
C VAL A 286 7.15 -10.02 -16.78
N SER A 287 7.79 -9.50 -17.83
CA SER A 287 7.19 -8.61 -18.85
C SER A 287 6.41 -7.42 -18.25
N PRO A 288 7.08 -6.54 -17.48
CA PRO A 288 6.39 -5.51 -16.69
C PRO A 288 5.64 -4.48 -17.56
N ARG A 289 6.16 -4.09 -18.73
CA ARG A 289 5.50 -3.13 -19.64
C ARG A 289 4.08 -3.55 -20.05
N ARG A 290 3.81 -4.86 -20.15
CA ARG A 290 2.50 -5.41 -20.51
C ARG A 290 1.65 -5.70 -19.27
N ASN A 291 2.26 -6.26 -18.24
CA ASN A 291 1.54 -6.77 -17.08
C ASN A 291 1.20 -5.71 -16.04
N LEU A 292 2.04 -4.68 -15.87
CA LEU A 292 1.83 -3.62 -14.91
C LEU A 292 0.58 -2.77 -15.20
N PRO A 293 0.32 -2.29 -16.44
CA PRO A 293 -0.91 -1.58 -16.76
C PRO A 293 -2.18 -2.42 -16.54
N THR A 294 -2.10 -3.72 -16.85
CA THR A 294 -3.23 -4.63 -16.61
C THR A 294 -3.48 -4.83 -15.12
N ALA A 295 -2.42 -4.94 -14.31
CA ALA A 295 -2.52 -5.02 -12.85
C ALA A 295 -3.13 -3.74 -12.26
N ALA A 296 -2.70 -2.56 -12.72
CA ALA A 296 -3.21 -1.27 -12.27
C ALA A 296 -4.71 -1.10 -12.54
N ARG A 297 -5.18 -1.41 -13.76
CA ARG A 297 -6.61 -1.35 -14.08
C ARG A 297 -7.45 -2.28 -13.22
N ARG A 298 -7.02 -3.53 -13.04
CA ARG A 298 -7.71 -4.48 -12.18
C ARG A 298 -7.70 -4.06 -10.72
N TYR A 299 -6.63 -3.41 -10.27
CA TYR A 299 -6.51 -2.86 -8.93
C TYR A 299 -7.60 -1.82 -8.64
N PHE A 300 -7.89 -0.89 -9.55
CA PHE A 300 -8.96 0.10 -9.38
C PHE A 300 -10.34 -0.55 -9.17
N TYR A 301 -10.74 -1.47 -10.04
CA TYR A 301 -12.02 -2.16 -9.88
C TYR A 301 -12.13 -2.89 -8.55
N ARG A 302 -11.04 -3.49 -8.11
CA ARG A 302 -10.97 -4.16 -6.81
C ARG A 302 -11.10 -3.20 -5.64
N LEU A 303 -10.45 -2.02 -5.69
CA LEU A 303 -10.63 -0.97 -4.70
C LEU A 303 -12.09 -0.57 -4.57
N VAL A 304 -12.74 -0.24 -5.68
CA VAL A 304 -14.15 0.19 -5.64
C VAL A 304 -15.03 -0.93 -5.10
N ILE A 305 -14.93 -2.14 -5.60
CA ILE A 305 -15.82 -3.25 -5.20
C ILE A 305 -15.59 -3.63 -3.73
N PHE A 306 -14.33 -3.85 -3.32
CA PHE A 306 -14.07 -4.37 -1.99
C PHE A 306 -14.02 -3.27 -0.93
N TYR A 307 -13.39 -2.12 -1.18
CA TYR A 307 -13.29 -1.09 -0.15
C TYR A 307 -14.62 -0.36 0.02
N VAL A 308 -15.19 0.16 -1.06
CA VAL A 308 -16.48 0.86 -0.98
C VAL A 308 -17.60 -0.10 -0.62
N GLY A 309 -17.60 -1.32 -1.19
CA GLY A 309 -18.58 -2.36 -0.85
C GLY A 309 -18.51 -2.79 0.63
N CYS A 310 -17.32 -3.03 1.18
CA CYS A 310 -17.14 -3.35 2.59
C CYS A 310 -17.58 -2.23 3.51
N VAL A 311 -17.27 -0.97 3.17
CA VAL A 311 -17.67 0.18 3.98
C VAL A 311 -19.20 0.38 3.96
N LEU A 312 -19.84 0.17 2.82
CA LEU A 312 -21.31 0.13 2.76
C LEU A 312 -21.85 -1.00 3.63
N ALA A 313 -21.25 -2.19 3.56
CA ALA A 313 -21.65 -3.35 4.37
C ALA A 313 -21.54 -3.07 5.87
N ILE A 314 -20.46 -2.50 6.36
CA ILE A 314 -20.34 -2.18 7.80
C ILE A 314 -21.33 -1.12 8.25
N GLY A 315 -21.66 -0.13 7.40
CA GLY A 315 -22.71 0.87 7.69
C GLY A 315 -24.11 0.28 7.73
N ILE A 316 -24.33 -0.91 7.16
CA ILE A 316 -25.58 -1.68 7.27
C ILE A 316 -25.58 -2.58 8.52
N LEU A 317 -24.42 -3.19 8.86
CA LEU A 317 -24.28 -4.22 9.87
C LEU A 317 -24.19 -3.68 11.30
N ALA A 318 -23.51 -2.54 11.52
CA ALA A 318 -23.18 -2.05 12.84
C ALA A 318 -23.65 -0.60 13.07
N PRO A 319 -24.27 -0.31 14.22
CA PRO A 319 -24.57 1.07 14.61
C PRO A 319 -23.28 1.81 14.95
N SER A 320 -23.18 3.08 14.55
CA SER A 320 -21.98 3.90 14.78
C SER A 320 -21.74 4.26 16.25
N ASN A 321 -22.74 4.14 17.10
CA ASN A 321 -22.68 4.40 18.54
C ASN A 321 -22.53 3.13 19.40
N ASP A 322 -22.17 1.99 18.79
CA ASP A 322 -21.94 0.75 19.56
C ASP A 322 -20.75 0.94 20.51
N PRO A 323 -20.88 0.60 21.82
CA PRO A 323 -19.79 0.74 22.79
C PRO A 323 -18.50 0.05 22.37
N ALA A 324 -18.59 -1.11 21.71
CA ALA A 324 -17.43 -1.84 21.23
C ALA A 324 -16.63 -1.05 20.17
N LEU A 325 -17.26 -0.12 19.44
CA LEU A 325 -16.62 0.74 18.47
C LEU A 325 -16.15 2.07 19.07
N THR A 326 -16.85 2.59 20.11
CA THR A 326 -16.63 3.93 20.67
C THR A 326 -15.62 3.96 21.81
N ASP A 327 -15.47 2.87 22.58
CA ASP A 327 -14.61 2.82 23.78
C ASP A 327 -13.09 2.84 23.47
N GLY A 328 -12.71 3.24 22.25
CA GLY A 328 -11.32 3.49 21.86
C GLY A 328 -10.44 2.25 21.73
N GLY A 329 -11.03 1.05 21.85
CA GLY A 329 -10.32 -0.20 21.66
C GLY A 329 -9.97 -0.40 20.18
N ALA A 330 -8.70 -0.61 19.89
CA ALA A 330 -8.26 -1.02 18.56
C ALA A 330 -8.31 -2.56 18.38
N GLY A 331 -9.02 -3.27 19.26
CA GLY A 331 -9.08 -4.73 19.27
C GLY A 331 -10.10 -5.34 18.30
N ALA A 332 -10.21 -6.66 18.33
CA ALA A 332 -11.15 -7.42 17.53
C ALA A 332 -12.62 -7.04 17.80
N GLY A 333 -12.91 -6.58 19.02
CA GLY A 333 -14.22 -6.05 19.39
C GLY A 333 -14.60 -4.77 18.64
N SER A 334 -13.61 -4.03 18.09
CA SER A 334 -13.85 -2.82 17.31
C SER A 334 -13.96 -3.04 15.80
N SER A 335 -13.91 -4.28 15.32
CA SER A 335 -14.27 -4.57 13.93
C SER A 335 -15.79 -4.47 13.75
N ALA A 336 -16.24 -3.54 12.90
CA ALA A 336 -17.67 -3.35 12.64
C ALA A 336 -18.33 -4.62 12.07
N PHE A 337 -17.60 -5.48 11.37
CA PHE A 337 -18.11 -6.77 10.93
C PHE A 337 -18.37 -7.71 12.09
N VAL A 338 -17.43 -7.80 13.05
CA VAL A 338 -17.58 -8.67 14.23
C VAL A 338 -18.72 -8.18 15.12
N VAL A 339 -18.84 -6.87 15.31
CA VAL A 339 -19.97 -6.26 16.04
C VAL A 339 -21.29 -6.60 15.36
N GLY A 340 -21.38 -6.43 14.04
CA GLY A 340 -22.60 -6.76 13.28
C GLY A 340 -22.99 -8.24 13.35
N ILE A 341 -22.01 -9.16 13.30
CA ILE A 341 -22.22 -10.61 13.43
C ILE A 341 -22.74 -10.96 14.83
N LYS A 342 -22.15 -10.38 15.87
CA LYS A 342 -22.60 -10.54 17.25
C LYS A 342 -24.03 -10.04 17.45
N ASN A 343 -24.34 -8.84 16.95
CA ASN A 343 -25.67 -8.23 17.06
C ASN A 343 -26.73 -9.02 16.26
N ALA A 344 -26.32 -9.69 15.18
CA ALA A 344 -27.20 -10.59 14.42
C ALA A 344 -27.42 -11.96 15.07
N GLY A 345 -26.77 -12.28 16.19
CA GLY A 345 -26.87 -13.54 16.90
C GLY A 345 -26.26 -14.73 16.19
N ILE A 346 -25.26 -14.52 15.33
CA ILE A 346 -24.56 -15.59 14.59
C ILE A 346 -23.37 -16.05 15.42
N HIS A 347 -23.55 -17.11 16.21
CA HIS A 347 -22.50 -17.62 17.08
C HIS A 347 -21.41 -18.36 16.30
N GLY A 348 -20.14 -18.16 16.70
CA GLY A 348 -18.96 -18.83 16.16
C GLY A 348 -18.38 -18.18 14.89
N LEU A 349 -19.19 -17.48 14.08
CA LEU A 349 -18.70 -16.79 12.89
C LEU A 349 -17.78 -15.60 13.26
N ASP A 350 -18.04 -14.94 14.37
CA ASP A 350 -17.20 -13.89 14.94
C ASP A 350 -15.76 -14.36 15.17
N SER A 351 -15.57 -15.57 15.75
CA SER A 351 -14.26 -16.19 15.94
C SER A 351 -13.57 -16.54 14.61
N VAL A 352 -14.33 -17.04 13.62
CA VAL A 352 -13.80 -17.35 12.28
C VAL A 352 -13.31 -16.08 11.58
N ILE A 353 -14.08 -14.99 11.64
CA ILE A 353 -13.69 -13.71 11.05
C ILE A 353 -12.47 -13.12 11.77
N ASN A 354 -12.40 -13.19 13.09
CA ASN A 354 -11.25 -12.75 13.86
C ASN A 354 -9.98 -13.52 13.48
N ALA A 355 -10.06 -14.85 13.33
CA ALA A 355 -8.94 -15.66 12.83
C ALA A 355 -8.52 -15.22 11.41
N GLY A 356 -9.48 -14.93 10.53
CA GLY A 356 -9.23 -14.37 9.21
C GLY A 356 -8.54 -12.99 9.25
N ILE A 357 -8.92 -12.12 10.19
CA ILE A 357 -8.27 -10.81 10.41
C ILE A 357 -6.82 -10.98 10.86
N ILE A 358 -6.50 -11.93 11.75
CA ILE A 358 -5.13 -12.22 12.17
C ILE A 358 -4.27 -12.70 10.98
N ILE A 359 -4.80 -13.60 10.16
CA ILE A 359 -4.11 -14.07 8.95
C ILE A 359 -3.90 -12.90 7.97
N SER A 360 -4.88 -12.01 7.86
CA SER A 360 -4.78 -10.79 7.05
C SER A 360 -3.68 -9.86 7.55
N ALA A 361 -3.62 -9.60 8.85
CA ALA A 361 -2.59 -8.80 9.49
C ALA A 361 -1.19 -9.37 9.23
N TRP A 362 -1.05 -10.66 9.44
CA TRP A 362 0.21 -11.35 9.23
C TRP A 362 0.71 -11.26 7.79
N SER A 363 -0.14 -11.54 6.82
CA SER A 363 0.19 -11.41 5.40
C SER A 363 0.57 -9.97 5.04
N SER A 364 -0.14 -8.95 5.57
CA SER A 364 0.18 -7.55 5.31
C SER A 364 1.52 -7.15 5.94
N GLY A 365 1.79 -7.55 7.18
CA GLY A 365 3.10 -7.36 7.82
C GLY A 365 4.25 -7.99 7.03
N ASN A 366 4.03 -9.19 6.48
CA ASN A 366 4.98 -9.86 5.59
C ASN A 366 5.26 -9.04 4.33
N SER A 367 4.23 -8.48 3.70
CA SER A 367 4.35 -7.64 2.50
C SER A 367 5.05 -6.30 2.79
N PHE A 368 4.78 -5.68 3.94
CA PHE A 368 5.44 -4.44 4.34
C PHE A 368 6.92 -4.63 4.66
N LEU A 369 7.32 -5.73 5.29
CA LEU A 369 8.74 -6.06 5.50
C LEU A 369 9.44 -6.31 4.16
N TYR A 370 8.78 -7.02 3.23
CA TYR A 370 9.25 -7.21 1.88
C TYR A 370 9.55 -5.88 1.20
N LEU A 371 8.61 -4.94 1.21
CA LEU A 371 8.75 -3.62 0.58
C LEU A 371 9.82 -2.76 1.26
N SER A 372 9.83 -2.69 2.59
CA SER A 372 10.81 -1.94 3.36
C SER A 372 12.24 -2.38 3.03
N SER A 373 12.48 -3.69 3.02
CA SER A 373 13.80 -4.24 2.69
C SER A 373 14.24 -3.93 1.25
N ARG A 374 13.31 -3.95 0.26
CA ARG A 374 13.59 -3.59 -1.14
C ARG A 374 13.81 -2.09 -1.30
N SER A 375 13.12 -1.25 -0.53
CA SER A 375 13.36 0.19 -0.51
C SER A 375 14.77 0.52 -0.03
N LEU A 376 15.24 -0.11 1.06
CA LEU A 376 16.61 0.06 1.55
C LEU A 376 17.66 -0.46 0.56
N TYR A 377 17.40 -1.60 -0.07
CA TYR A 377 18.26 -2.12 -1.14
C TYR A 377 18.34 -1.15 -2.33
N SER A 378 17.20 -0.63 -2.78
CA SER A 378 17.13 0.36 -3.87
C SER A 378 17.88 1.65 -3.55
N LEU A 379 17.78 2.15 -2.30
CA LEU A 379 18.57 3.27 -1.80
C LEU A 379 20.08 3.01 -1.87
N ALA A 380 20.50 1.81 -1.48
CA ALA A 380 21.91 1.44 -1.57
C ALA A 380 22.38 1.34 -3.03
N CYS A 381 21.56 0.80 -3.94
CA CYS A 381 21.85 0.75 -5.38
C CYS A 381 22.01 2.15 -5.98
N SER A 382 21.16 3.10 -5.57
CA SER A 382 21.23 4.50 -6.00
C SER A 382 22.38 5.30 -5.33
N GLY A 383 23.19 4.67 -4.48
CA GLY A 383 24.30 5.34 -3.78
C GLY A 383 23.88 6.20 -2.58
N ASN A 384 22.60 6.18 -2.18
CA ASN A 384 22.00 6.98 -1.11
C ASN A 384 21.96 6.25 0.25
N ALA A 385 22.42 5.01 0.30
CA ALA A 385 22.62 4.23 1.52
C ALA A 385 23.95 3.45 1.45
N PRO A 386 24.48 2.97 2.59
CA PRO A 386 25.72 2.22 2.63
C PRO A 386 25.72 1.03 1.65
N ARG A 387 26.83 0.84 0.93
CA ARG A 387 27.03 -0.27 -0.03
C ARG A 387 26.82 -1.65 0.59
N PHE A 388 26.96 -1.73 1.91
CA PHE A 388 26.69 -2.94 2.70
C PHE A 388 25.32 -3.57 2.41
N PHE A 389 24.27 -2.76 2.14
CA PHE A 389 22.91 -3.21 1.88
C PHE A 389 22.66 -3.74 0.45
N LYS A 390 23.64 -3.62 -0.45
CA LYS A 390 23.55 -4.21 -1.81
C LYS A 390 23.70 -5.72 -1.84
N ALA A 391 24.18 -6.35 -0.75
CA ALA A 391 24.45 -7.77 -0.73
C ALA A 391 23.15 -8.58 -0.82
N CYS A 392 23.07 -9.43 -1.85
CA CYS A 392 22.00 -10.39 -2.07
C CYS A 392 22.49 -11.83 -1.90
N THR A 393 21.59 -12.75 -1.56
CA THR A 393 21.84 -14.20 -1.61
C THR A 393 21.83 -14.69 -3.07
N LYS A 394 22.29 -15.91 -3.32
CA LYS A 394 22.14 -16.58 -4.64
C LYS A 394 20.68 -16.63 -5.13
N GLY A 395 19.71 -16.59 -4.24
CA GLY A 395 18.28 -16.50 -4.51
C GLY A 395 17.78 -15.10 -4.87
N GLY A 396 18.64 -14.06 -4.81
CA GLY A 396 18.28 -12.66 -5.08
C GLY A 396 17.59 -11.95 -3.91
N VAL A 397 17.75 -12.45 -2.67
CA VAL A 397 17.19 -11.82 -1.47
C VAL A 397 18.22 -10.88 -0.86
N PRO A 398 17.90 -9.58 -0.64
CA PRO A 398 18.81 -8.62 -0.02
C PRO A 398 18.85 -8.82 1.51
N TYR A 399 19.51 -9.89 1.96
CA TYR A 399 19.44 -10.40 3.34
C TYR A 399 19.87 -9.37 4.41
N ARG A 400 20.83 -8.49 4.10
CA ARG A 400 21.27 -7.45 5.03
C ARG A 400 20.22 -6.33 5.18
N ALA A 401 19.54 -6.00 4.07
CA ALA A 401 18.44 -5.05 4.11
C ALA A 401 17.22 -5.65 4.83
N VAL A 402 16.94 -6.95 4.64
CA VAL A 402 15.90 -7.66 5.39
C VAL A 402 16.21 -7.64 6.88
N ALA A 403 17.45 -7.99 7.29
CA ALA A 403 17.85 -8.00 8.70
C ALA A 403 17.74 -6.60 9.34
N CYS A 404 18.15 -5.54 8.63
CA CYS A 404 18.01 -4.17 9.13
C CYS A 404 16.54 -3.75 9.25
N SER A 405 15.72 -4.02 8.23
CA SER A 405 14.30 -3.68 8.26
C SER A 405 13.51 -4.51 9.29
N SER A 406 13.94 -5.73 9.61
CA SER A 406 13.30 -6.55 10.65
C SER A 406 13.46 -6.00 12.07
N LEU A 407 14.42 -5.09 12.30
CA LEU A 407 14.54 -4.39 13.59
C LEU A 407 13.30 -3.55 13.92
N PHE A 408 12.54 -3.07 12.91
CA PHE A 408 11.28 -2.41 13.16
C PHE A 408 10.25 -3.31 13.87
N CYS A 409 10.29 -4.62 13.65
CA CYS A 409 9.38 -5.56 14.31
C CYS A 409 9.46 -5.48 15.83
N LEU A 410 10.65 -5.14 16.38
CA LEU A 410 10.86 -5.01 17.82
C LEU A 410 9.99 -3.90 18.45
N LEU A 411 9.57 -2.89 17.66
CA LEU A 411 8.68 -1.84 18.15
C LEU A 411 7.29 -2.37 18.53
N ALA A 412 6.89 -3.55 18.06
CA ALA A 412 5.65 -4.18 18.48
C ALA A 412 5.63 -4.54 19.98
N TYR A 413 6.81 -4.72 20.61
CA TYR A 413 6.88 -4.96 22.05
C TYR A 413 6.51 -3.75 22.91
N LEU A 414 6.35 -2.54 22.33
CA LEU A 414 5.78 -1.40 23.03
C LEU A 414 4.38 -1.70 23.56
N ASN A 415 3.65 -2.64 22.95
CA ASN A 415 2.35 -3.12 23.47
C ASN A 415 2.42 -3.79 24.84
N VAL A 416 3.58 -4.29 25.25
CA VAL A 416 3.78 -4.90 26.56
C VAL A 416 3.90 -3.84 27.64
N ALA A 417 4.44 -2.67 27.31
CA ALA A 417 4.67 -1.58 28.24
C ALA A 417 3.54 -0.52 28.28
N SER A 418 2.74 -0.45 27.21
CA SER A 418 1.69 0.54 27.03
C SER A 418 0.41 -0.10 26.52
N SER A 419 -0.74 0.56 26.69
CA SER A 419 -1.99 0.09 26.08
C SER A 419 -1.83 -0.10 24.56
N GLY A 420 -2.16 -1.29 24.07
CA GLY A 420 -2.02 -1.64 22.64
C GLY A 420 -2.79 -0.69 21.72
N SER A 421 -3.94 -0.15 22.17
CA SER A 421 -4.73 0.82 21.41
C SER A 421 -4.00 2.17 21.24
N VAL A 422 -3.26 2.61 22.23
CA VAL A 422 -2.45 3.84 22.16
C VAL A 422 -1.30 3.67 21.17
N VAL A 423 -0.56 2.57 21.26
CA VAL A 423 0.55 2.25 20.35
C VAL A 423 0.04 2.10 18.91
N PHE A 424 -1.09 1.44 18.74
CA PHE A 424 -1.78 1.31 17.45
C PHE A 424 -2.06 2.68 16.81
N ASN A 425 -2.65 3.60 17.57
CA ASN A 425 -2.97 4.95 17.08
C ASN A 425 -1.71 5.75 16.73
N TRP A 426 -0.61 5.61 17.47
CA TRP A 426 0.67 6.24 17.10
C TRP A 426 1.16 5.76 15.73
N PHE A 427 1.13 4.45 15.48
CA PHE A 427 1.53 3.90 14.19
C PHE A 427 0.61 4.35 13.05
N VAL A 428 -0.70 4.42 13.26
CA VAL A 428 -1.67 4.95 12.27
C VAL A 428 -1.35 6.39 11.89
N ASN A 429 -1.15 7.27 12.88
CA ASN A 429 -0.87 8.68 12.64
C ASN A 429 0.45 8.89 11.89
N LEU A 430 1.53 8.21 12.31
CA LEU A 430 2.83 8.26 11.65
C LEU A 430 2.75 7.77 10.19
N THR A 431 1.99 6.71 9.95
CA THR A 431 1.83 6.14 8.62
C THR A 431 0.98 7.02 7.72
N ASN A 432 -0.11 7.60 8.22
CA ASN A 432 -0.96 8.51 7.43
C ASN A 432 -0.18 9.72 6.93
N THR A 433 0.56 10.41 7.81
CA THR A 433 1.37 11.58 7.42
C THR A 433 2.38 11.19 6.33
N SER A 434 3.09 10.09 6.52
CA SER A 434 4.09 9.64 5.54
C SER A 434 3.44 9.19 4.22
N GLY A 435 2.24 8.60 4.26
CA GLY A 435 1.47 8.21 3.10
C GLY A 435 1.05 9.40 2.24
N PHE A 436 0.53 10.46 2.85
CA PHE A 436 0.16 11.68 2.13
C PHE A 436 1.36 12.33 1.45
N ILE A 437 2.49 12.47 2.16
CA ILE A 437 3.73 13.01 1.59
C ILE A 437 4.22 12.14 0.44
N SER A 438 4.17 10.82 0.58
CA SER A 438 4.51 9.87 -0.47
C SER A 438 3.68 10.10 -1.75
N TRP A 439 2.37 10.22 -1.60
CA TRP A 439 1.45 10.41 -2.73
C TRP A 439 1.62 11.77 -3.42
N ILE A 440 1.93 12.82 -2.66
CA ILE A 440 2.32 14.13 -3.23
C ILE A 440 3.59 13.96 -4.08
N CYS A 441 4.61 13.29 -3.57
CA CYS A 441 5.84 13.02 -4.30
C CYS A 441 5.60 12.17 -5.57
N CYS A 442 4.75 11.15 -5.49
CA CYS A 442 4.35 10.32 -6.64
C CYS A 442 3.68 11.17 -7.73
N ALA A 443 2.76 12.06 -7.36
CA ALA A 443 2.09 12.95 -8.31
C ALA A 443 3.08 13.95 -8.96
N ILE A 444 4.02 14.51 -8.18
CA ILE A 444 5.07 15.38 -8.71
C ILE A 444 5.96 14.61 -9.71
N VAL A 445 6.36 13.39 -9.39
CA VAL A 445 7.14 12.53 -10.31
C VAL A 445 6.37 12.31 -11.61
N SER A 446 5.09 12.01 -11.56
CA SER A 446 4.23 11.82 -12.73
C SER A 446 4.18 13.07 -13.61
N LEU A 447 3.95 14.25 -13.03
CA LEU A 447 3.90 15.52 -13.76
C LEU A 447 5.27 15.87 -14.42
N ARG A 448 6.36 15.61 -13.72
CA ARG A 448 7.72 15.82 -14.27
C ARG A 448 8.04 14.84 -15.38
N PHE A 449 7.59 13.60 -15.29
CA PHE A 449 7.69 12.63 -16.36
C PHE A 449 6.93 13.10 -17.60
N PHE A 450 5.69 13.56 -17.47
CA PHE A 450 4.92 14.14 -18.57
C PHE A 450 5.65 15.30 -19.26
N LYS A 451 6.16 16.24 -18.46
CA LYS A 451 6.94 17.37 -19.00
C LYS A 451 8.20 16.89 -19.73
N ALA A 452 8.88 15.87 -19.21
CA ALA A 452 10.05 15.30 -19.87
C ALA A 452 9.70 14.64 -21.23
N CYS A 453 8.56 13.93 -21.31
CA CYS A 453 8.07 13.40 -22.58
C CYS A 453 7.77 14.49 -23.60
N GLN A 454 7.10 15.58 -23.19
CA GLN A 454 6.82 16.71 -24.06
C GLN A 454 8.09 17.36 -24.63
N VAL A 455 9.09 17.60 -23.78
CA VAL A 455 10.39 18.20 -24.21
C VAL A 455 11.13 17.30 -25.19
N GLN A 456 10.99 15.97 -25.05
CA GLN A 456 11.62 15.00 -25.94
C GLN A 456 10.79 14.67 -27.19
N GLY A 457 9.65 15.32 -27.38
CA GLY A 457 8.75 15.04 -28.51
C GLY A 457 8.07 13.67 -28.48
N ILE A 458 8.06 13.01 -27.30
CA ILE A 458 7.39 11.71 -27.12
C ILE A 458 5.88 11.96 -26.98
N THR A 459 5.12 11.45 -27.96
CA THR A 459 3.67 11.54 -27.91
C THR A 459 3.05 10.51 -26.94
N THR A 460 1.87 10.83 -26.42
CA THR A 460 1.17 9.92 -25.50
C THR A 460 0.82 8.56 -26.09
N ASP A 461 0.70 8.47 -27.41
CA ASP A 461 0.41 7.21 -28.12
C ASP A 461 1.62 6.25 -28.16
N GLN A 462 2.83 6.78 -27.95
CA GLN A 462 4.06 5.98 -27.86
C GLN A 462 4.28 5.37 -26.47
N LEU A 463 3.50 5.82 -25.46
CA LEU A 463 3.59 5.26 -24.10
C LEU A 463 2.94 3.87 -24.04
N PRO A 464 3.55 2.88 -23.37
CA PRO A 464 2.95 1.55 -23.18
C PRO A 464 1.58 1.60 -22.47
N TYR A 465 1.35 2.62 -21.68
CA TYR A 465 0.11 2.90 -20.99
C TYR A 465 -0.05 4.40 -20.80
N HIS A 466 -1.23 4.92 -21.14
CA HIS A 466 -1.62 6.30 -20.87
C HIS A 466 -3.11 6.38 -20.56
N ASN A 467 -3.46 7.05 -19.47
CA ASN A 467 -4.85 7.28 -19.09
C ASN A 467 -5.29 8.69 -19.54
N LYS A 468 -5.75 8.81 -20.80
CA LYS A 468 -6.15 10.06 -21.44
C LYS A 468 -7.20 10.86 -20.66
N TRP A 469 -8.05 10.20 -19.86
CA TRP A 469 -9.15 10.83 -19.14
C TRP A 469 -8.71 11.52 -17.84
N PHE A 470 -7.66 11.02 -17.20
CA PHE A 470 -7.26 11.46 -15.88
C PHE A 470 -5.90 12.18 -15.86
N GLN A 471 -4.96 11.80 -16.69
CA GLN A 471 -3.62 12.38 -16.67
C GLN A 471 -3.45 13.48 -17.76
N PRO A 472 -2.82 14.61 -17.43
CA PRO A 472 -2.10 14.97 -16.18
C PRO A 472 -2.97 15.57 -15.06
N TRP A 473 -4.25 15.89 -15.32
CA TRP A 473 -5.13 16.60 -14.38
C TRP A 473 -5.33 15.88 -13.05
N GLY A 474 -5.43 14.55 -13.07
CA GLY A 474 -5.54 13.74 -11.86
C GLY A 474 -4.37 13.92 -10.90
N SER A 475 -3.15 14.11 -11.42
CA SER A 475 -1.98 14.37 -10.59
C SER A 475 -2.04 15.74 -9.90
N TYR A 476 -2.58 16.78 -10.55
CA TYR A 476 -2.78 18.10 -9.93
C TYR A 476 -3.84 18.04 -8.83
N VAL A 477 -4.99 17.40 -9.11
CA VAL A 477 -6.06 17.20 -8.12
C VAL A 477 -5.55 16.45 -6.91
N ALA A 478 -4.78 15.39 -7.12
CA ALA A 478 -4.20 14.60 -6.04
C ALA A 478 -3.22 15.43 -5.18
N ILE A 479 -2.35 16.25 -5.77
CA ILE A 479 -1.44 17.13 -5.00
C ILE A 479 -2.24 18.06 -4.09
N VAL A 480 -3.25 18.77 -4.62
CA VAL A 480 -4.04 19.70 -3.82
C VAL A 480 -4.76 18.98 -2.68
N ALA A 481 -5.39 17.85 -2.99
CA ALA A 481 -6.13 17.08 -1.99
C ALA A 481 -5.21 16.53 -0.89
N PHE A 482 -4.07 15.93 -1.24
CA PHE A 482 -3.16 15.36 -0.25
C PHE A 482 -2.36 16.39 0.53
N VAL A 483 -2.06 17.56 -0.03
CA VAL A 483 -1.53 18.71 0.73
C VAL A 483 -2.56 19.16 1.76
N PHE A 484 -3.83 19.31 1.37
CA PHE A 484 -4.90 19.65 2.31
C PHE A 484 -5.03 18.60 3.41
N LEU A 485 -5.08 17.30 3.08
CA LEU A 485 -5.16 16.23 4.07
C LEU A 485 -3.94 16.19 5.00
N THR A 486 -2.74 16.51 4.49
CA THR A 486 -1.53 16.61 5.33
C THR A 486 -1.65 17.74 6.36
N LEU A 487 -2.18 18.89 5.94
CA LEU A 487 -2.35 20.05 6.82
C LEU A 487 -3.39 19.82 7.92
N ILE A 488 -4.48 19.11 7.59
CA ILE A 488 -5.53 18.82 8.58
C ILE A 488 -5.25 17.54 9.41
N ASN A 489 -4.23 16.74 9.04
CA ASN A 489 -3.92 15.54 9.81
C ASN A 489 -3.56 15.90 11.25
N GLY A 490 -4.23 15.27 12.22
CA GLY A 490 -4.02 15.52 13.65
C GLY A 490 -4.57 16.84 14.16
N PHE A 491 -5.51 17.49 13.45
CA PHE A 491 -6.12 18.75 13.90
C PHE A 491 -6.79 18.63 15.29
N ASN A 492 -7.28 17.44 15.64
CA ASN A 492 -7.91 17.14 16.93
C ASN A 492 -6.98 17.31 18.12
N VAL A 493 -5.67 17.29 17.94
CA VAL A 493 -4.68 17.49 19.01
C VAL A 493 -4.70 18.94 19.53
N PHE A 494 -5.12 19.90 18.68
CA PHE A 494 -5.20 21.31 19.09
C PHE A 494 -6.43 21.64 19.97
N TRP A 495 -7.35 20.68 20.16
CA TRP A 495 -8.45 20.85 21.10
C TRP A 495 -7.92 20.71 22.54
N PRO A 496 -8.29 21.61 23.46
CA PRO A 496 -7.75 21.61 24.84
C PRO A 496 -7.89 20.29 25.59
N GLN A 497 -8.98 19.55 25.31
CA GLN A 497 -9.26 18.25 25.94
C GLN A 497 -8.36 17.12 25.44
N ASN A 498 -7.78 17.25 24.24
CA ASN A 498 -7.01 16.20 23.55
C ASN A 498 -5.51 16.50 23.51
N TRP A 499 -5.09 17.63 24.08
CA TRP A 499 -3.68 18.03 24.03
C TRP A 499 -2.82 17.10 24.88
N SER A 500 -1.86 16.47 24.24
CA SER A 500 -0.74 15.79 24.91
C SER A 500 0.50 15.84 24.01
N VAL A 501 1.68 15.86 24.63
CA VAL A 501 2.95 15.87 23.88
C VAL A 501 3.07 14.64 22.97
N SER A 502 2.67 13.47 23.44
CA SER A 502 2.71 12.22 22.66
C SER A 502 1.76 12.26 21.46
N SER A 503 0.55 12.81 21.61
CA SER A 503 -0.42 12.99 20.53
C SER A 503 0.09 13.99 19.50
N TYR A 504 0.67 15.11 19.93
CA TYR A 504 1.28 16.10 19.05
C TYR A 504 2.44 15.51 18.26
N MET A 505 3.37 14.83 18.93
CA MET A 505 4.54 14.22 18.29
C MET A 505 4.15 13.13 17.29
N SER A 506 3.15 12.29 17.60
CA SER A 506 2.70 11.26 16.65
C SER A 506 1.98 11.81 15.42
N ALA A 507 1.26 12.94 15.57
CA ALA A 507 0.50 13.55 14.48
C ALA A 507 1.34 14.50 13.60
N ARG A 508 2.33 15.22 14.21
CA ARG A 508 3.03 16.34 13.58
C ARG A 508 4.55 16.23 13.49
N ALA A 509 5.19 15.25 14.13
CA ALA A 509 6.67 15.16 14.21
C ALA A 509 7.40 15.07 12.85
N ARG A 510 6.70 15.14 11.73
CA ARG A 510 7.24 15.03 10.38
C ARG A 510 6.69 16.01 9.34
N THR A 511 5.78 16.90 9.73
CA THR A 511 5.45 18.08 8.93
C THR A 511 6.44 19.18 9.14
#